data_ed60a2184354326dd962533428ca65aa
#
_entry.id   ed60a2184354326dd962533428ca65aa
#
_cell.length_a   1.000
_cell.length_b   1.000
_cell.length_c   1.000
_cell.angle_alpha   90.00
_cell.angle_beta   90.00
_cell.angle_gamma   90.00
#
_symmetry.space_group_name_H-M   'P 1'
#
loop_
_entity.id
_entity.type
_entity.pdbx_description
1 polymer ?
#
loop_
_entity_poly.entity_id
_entity_poly.type
_entity_poly.pdbx_seq_one_letter_code
_entity_poly.pdbx_strand_id
1 'polypeptide(L)'
;MSRHPRSSGFTTIELIIGVVVVGILAALAIPTFKSYVYRGRVSEAVTILNEIKTRQEAYRARFGNYAAVSGDDWGNSYTPSTIPGAQPVAWPSSQGWEELGLSPPGYVRFRYATIAGQPGTAPPASSNLDPNKFWFAAQAEGDLDEDGDTFILEVYSDSRTMFNSAVGQGGWE
;
A
#
# COMPACT_ATOMS: atom_id res chain seq x y z
N MET A 1 39.50 -55.84 -12.74
CA MET A 1 38.16 -56.07 -12.16
C MET A 1 37.67 -54.74 -11.56
N SER A 2 36.82 -54.00 -12.27
CA SER A 2 36.26 -52.75 -11.76
C SER A 2 34.97 -53.09 -10.98
N ARG A 3 34.94 -52.76 -9.70
CA ARG A 3 33.74 -52.86 -8.85
C ARG A 3 32.84 -51.68 -9.15
N HIS A 4 31.68 -51.93 -9.74
CA HIS A 4 30.63 -50.93 -9.86
C HIS A 4 30.05 -50.68 -8.47
N PRO A 5 29.93 -49.39 -8.04
CA PRO A 5 29.25 -49.08 -6.80
C PRO A 5 27.76 -49.47 -6.95
N ARG A 6 27.23 -50.22 -5.97
CA ARG A 6 25.80 -50.52 -5.90
C ARG A 6 25.06 -49.21 -5.57
N SER A 7 24.26 -48.72 -6.47
CA SER A 7 23.30 -47.65 -6.16
C SER A 7 22.24 -48.21 -5.20
N SER A 8 22.21 -47.75 -3.95
CA SER A 8 21.12 -48.02 -3.01
C SER A 8 19.94 -47.15 -3.40
N GLY A 9 18.79 -47.75 -3.72
CA GLY A 9 17.54 -47.02 -3.93
C GLY A 9 16.91 -46.59 -2.61
N PHE A 10 16.10 -45.53 -2.65
CA PHE A 10 15.30 -45.09 -1.51
C PHE A 10 14.23 -46.11 -1.10
N THR A 11 14.02 -46.30 0.18
CA THR A 11 12.92 -47.09 0.70
C THR A 11 11.61 -46.27 0.68
N THR A 12 10.47 -46.99 0.55
CA THR A 12 9.16 -46.31 0.57
C THR A 12 8.92 -45.53 1.87
N ILE A 13 9.46 -46.03 2.99
CA ILE A 13 9.31 -45.37 4.27
C ILE A 13 10.11 -44.02 4.37
N GLU A 14 11.32 -44.01 3.79
CA GLU A 14 12.13 -42.78 3.68
C GLU A 14 11.43 -41.71 2.86
N LEU A 15 10.77 -42.13 1.75
CA LEU A 15 9.99 -41.21 0.93
C LEU A 15 8.82 -40.61 1.73
N ILE A 16 8.04 -41.46 2.45
CA ILE A 16 6.89 -41.03 3.24
C ILE A 16 7.34 -40.03 4.33
N ILE A 17 8.40 -40.36 5.08
CA ILE A 17 8.93 -39.48 6.12
C ILE A 17 9.39 -38.15 5.51
N GLY A 18 10.08 -38.18 4.37
CA GLY A 18 10.50 -36.97 3.68
C GLY A 18 9.33 -36.05 3.29
N VAL A 19 8.27 -36.63 2.70
CA VAL A 19 7.07 -35.87 2.31
C VAL A 19 6.34 -35.29 3.53
N VAL A 20 6.22 -36.04 4.63
CA VAL A 20 5.59 -35.55 5.87
C VAL A 20 6.38 -34.38 6.44
N VAL A 21 7.70 -34.46 6.51
CA VAL A 21 8.55 -33.37 7.02
C VAL A 21 8.43 -32.13 6.15
N VAL A 22 8.48 -32.28 4.81
CA VAL A 22 8.29 -31.16 3.88
C VAL A 22 6.90 -30.57 4.02
N GLY A 23 5.87 -31.39 4.20
CA GLY A 23 4.49 -30.94 4.40
C GLY A 23 4.33 -30.05 5.65
N ILE A 24 4.94 -30.47 6.77
CA ILE A 24 4.92 -29.70 8.02
C ILE A 24 5.68 -28.37 7.85
N LEU A 25 6.85 -28.39 7.23
CA LEU A 25 7.63 -27.18 6.98
C LEU A 25 6.89 -26.21 6.05
N ALA A 26 6.26 -26.71 4.99
CA ALA A 26 5.48 -25.91 4.07
C ALA A 26 4.28 -25.25 4.76
N ALA A 27 3.58 -25.98 5.65
CA ALA A 27 2.45 -25.45 6.41
C ALA A 27 2.81 -24.24 7.29
N LEU A 28 4.03 -24.18 7.79
CA LEU A 28 4.54 -23.06 8.58
C LEU A 28 5.15 -21.94 7.72
N ALA A 29 5.78 -22.30 6.60
CA ALA A 29 6.50 -21.36 5.74
C ALA A 29 5.56 -20.50 4.88
N ILE A 30 4.46 -21.08 4.36
CA ILE A 30 3.56 -20.36 3.44
C ILE A 30 2.91 -19.12 4.07
N PRO A 31 2.28 -19.17 5.27
CA PRO A 31 1.68 -17.98 5.87
C PRO A 31 2.72 -16.90 6.18
N THR A 32 3.89 -17.30 6.69
CA THR A 32 4.97 -16.37 6.97
C THR A 32 5.45 -15.66 5.70
N PHE A 33 5.60 -16.39 4.59
CA PHE A 33 6.01 -15.82 3.31
C PHE A 33 4.98 -14.80 2.77
N LYS A 34 3.68 -15.13 2.86
CA LYS A 34 2.62 -14.19 2.46
C LYS A 34 2.71 -12.87 3.24
N SER A 35 2.88 -12.93 4.55
CA SER A 35 3.04 -11.73 5.40
C SER A 35 4.23 -10.86 4.94
N TYR A 36 5.36 -11.44 4.58
CA TYR A 36 6.52 -10.70 4.04
C TYR A 36 6.19 -10.01 2.71
N VAL A 37 5.48 -10.70 1.82
CA VAL A 37 5.09 -10.12 0.52
C VAL A 37 4.16 -8.93 0.73
N TYR A 38 3.17 -9.02 1.61
CA TYR A 38 2.25 -7.91 1.91
C TYR A 38 2.98 -6.71 2.51
N ARG A 39 3.89 -6.92 3.46
CA ARG A 39 4.72 -5.84 4.01
C ARG A 39 5.55 -5.13 2.94
N GLY A 40 6.09 -5.90 1.98
CA GLY A 40 6.80 -5.34 0.84
C GLY A 40 5.89 -4.48 -0.05
N ARG A 41 4.64 -4.90 -0.27
CA ARG A 41 3.66 -4.13 -1.03
C ARG A 41 3.25 -2.84 -0.30
N VAL A 42 3.02 -2.90 1.01
CA VAL A 42 2.69 -1.73 1.83
C VAL A 42 3.80 -0.68 1.83
N SER A 43 5.07 -1.09 1.71
CA SER A 43 6.19 -0.14 1.62
C SER A 43 6.12 0.78 0.40
N GLU A 44 5.49 0.34 -0.70
CA GLU A 44 5.20 1.18 -1.86
C GLU A 44 4.26 2.34 -1.46
N ALA A 45 3.14 2.01 -0.80
CA ALA A 45 2.17 3.02 -0.35
C ALA A 45 2.80 4.04 0.59
N VAL A 46 3.60 3.58 1.56
CA VAL A 46 4.34 4.45 2.48
C VAL A 46 5.27 5.40 1.73
N THR A 47 5.98 4.89 0.73
CA THR A 47 6.91 5.69 -0.08
C THR A 47 6.18 6.78 -0.87
N ILE A 48 5.11 6.41 -1.57
CA ILE A 48 4.33 7.35 -2.39
C ILE A 48 3.61 8.37 -1.50
N LEU A 49 3.03 7.98 -0.36
CA LEU A 49 2.40 8.91 0.57
C LEU A 49 3.40 9.92 1.15
N ASN A 50 4.63 9.50 1.47
CA ASN A 50 5.69 10.41 1.90
C ASN A 50 6.11 11.36 0.77
N GLU A 51 6.13 10.89 -0.47
CA GLU A 51 6.39 11.73 -1.62
C GLU A 51 5.26 12.76 -1.80
N ILE A 52 3.98 12.34 -1.72
CA ILE A 52 2.83 13.25 -1.76
C ILE A 52 2.98 14.33 -0.68
N LYS A 53 3.27 13.94 0.57
CA LYS A 53 3.48 14.89 1.66
C LYS A 53 4.57 15.91 1.36
N THR A 54 5.71 15.44 0.88
CA THR A 54 6.85 16.32 0.54
C THR A 54 6.47 17.31 -0.56
N ARG A 55 5.75 16.84 -1.59
CA ARG A 55 5.30 17.70 -2.70
C ARG A 55 4.20 18.66 -2.29
N GLN A 56 3.29 18.26 -1.41
CA GLN A 56 2.28 19.13 -0.83
C GLN A 56 2.92 20.29 -0.04
N GLU A 57 3.96 20.02 0.76
CA GLU A 57 4.69 21.08 1.48
C GLU A 57 5.45 22.01 0.51
N ALA A 58 6.06 21.46 -0.54
CA ALA A 58 6.71 22.24 -1.57
C ALA A 58 5.70 23.11 -2.36
N TYR A 59 4.53 22.57 -2.67
CA TYR A 59 3.45 23.28 -3.34
C TYR A 59 2.95 24.45 -2.46
N ARG A 60 2.72 24.20 -1.18
CA ARG A 60 2.33 25.23 -0.21
C ARG A 60 3.36 26.32 -0.08
N ALA A 61 4.65 25.99 -0.05
CA ALA A 61 5.72 26.99 0.03
C ALA A 61 5.74 27.90 -1.19
N ARG A 62 5.29 27.41 -2.36
CA ARG A 62 5.25 28.17 -3.61
C ARG A 62 3.97 28.96 -3.81
N PHE A 63 2.80 28.38 -3.46
CA PHE A 63 1.49 28.92 -3.79
C PHE A 63 0.68 29.40 -2.58
N GLY A 64 1.15 29.12 -1.35
CA GLY A 64 0.49 29.52 -0.10
C GLY A 64 -0.64 28.61 0.38
N ASN A 65 -1.06 27.65 -0.46
CA ASN A 65 -2.10 26.65 -0.16
C ASN A 65 -1.64 25.26 -0.58
N TYR A 66 -2.33 24.22 -0.11
CA TYR A 66 -2.12 22.85 -0.56
C TYR A 66 -2.88 22.54 -1.86
N ALA A 67 -2.39 21.60 -2.65
CA ALA A 67 -3.02 21.17 -3.90
C ALA A 67 -4.18 20.20 -3.63
N ALA A 68 -5.39 20.56 -4.03
CA ALA A 68 -6.58 19.70 -3.97
C ALA A 68 -6.70 18.86 -5.25
N VAL A 69 -5.78 17.91 -5.46
CA VAL A 69 -5.75 17.07 -6.67
C VAL A 69 -7.02 16.23 -6.81
N SER A 70 -7.53 15.73 -5.70
CA SER A 70 -8.76 14.92 -5.62
C SER A 70 -9.96 15.71 -5.06
N GLY A 71 -9.87 17.06 -5.01
CA GLY A 71 -10.92 17.90 -4.47
C GLY A 71 -10.80 18.14 -2.96
N ASP A 72 -11.93 18.32 -2.30
CA ASP A 72 -12.06 18.59 -0.86
C ASP A 72 -12.71 17.44 -0.07
N ASP A 73 -13.10 16.37 -0.78
CA ASP A 73 -13.66 15.14 -0.20
C ASP A 73 -13.04 13.91 -0.84
N TRP A 74 -13.00 12.80 -0.11
CA TRP A 74 -12.45 11.53 -0.62
C TRP A 74 -13.17 11.02 -1.87
N GLY A 75 -14.48 11.16 -1.96
CA GLY A 75 -15.32 10.93 -3.13
C GLY A 75 -14.83 9.86 -4.12
N ASN A 76 -15.00 10.13 -5.42
CA ASN A 76 -14.61 9.22 -6.51
C ASN A 76 -13.30 9.62 -7.20
N SER A 77 -12.47 10.42 -6.55
CA SER A 77 -11.29 11.06 -7.18
C SER A 77 -9.98 10.33 -6.91
N TYR A 78 -10.03 9.02 -6.75
CA TYR A 78 -8.82 8.21 -6.63
C TYR A 78 -8.13 7.97 -7.98
N THR A 79 -6.81 7.85 -7.92
CA THR A 79 -5.95 7.51 -9.06
C THR A 79 -5.08 6.30 -8.70
N PRO A 80 -5.19 5.18 -9.43
CA PRO A 80 -6.22 4.84 -10.42
C PRO A 80 -7.64 4.84 -9.84
N SER A 81 -8.69 4.92 -10.68
CA SER A 81 -10.08 4.91 -10.23
C SER A 81 -10.53 3.55 -9.66
N THR A 82 -9.94 2.46 -10.14
CA THR A 82 -10.18 1.10 -9.64
C THR A 82 -9.29 0.81 -8.45
N ILE A 83 -9.79 0.05 -7.46
CA ILE A 83 -8.98 -0.46 -6.36
C ILE A 83 -8.04 -1.53 -6.91
N PRO A 84 -6.69 -1.36 -6.82
CA PRO A 84 -5.76 -2.41 -7.18
C PRO A 84 -5.81 -3.55 -6.16
N GLY A 85 -5.80 -4.79 -6.66
CA GLY A 85 -5.74 -6.02 -5.87
C GLY A 85 -4.34 -6.64 -5.88
N ALA A 86 -4.29 -7.97 -5.96
CA ALA A 86 -3.04 -8.72 -6.04
C ALA A 86 -2.19 -8.32 -7.27
N GLN A 87 -2.84 -7.88 -8.37
CA GLN A 87 -2.19 -7.39 -9.58
C GLN A 87 -2.06 -5.86 -9.55
N PRO A 88 -0.88 -5.32 -9.90
CA PRO A 88 -0.71 -3.87 -9.98
C PRO A 88 -1.43 -3.29 -11.20
N VAL A 89 -1.91 -2.06 -11.07
CA VAL A 89 -2.62 -1.30 -12.10
C VAL A 89 -1.72 -0.19 -12.63
N ALA A 90 -1.80 0.11 -13.94
CA ALA A 90 -1.03 1.19 -14.53
C ALA A 90 -1.44 2.55 -13.93
N TRP A 91 -0.44 3.39 -13.64
CA TRP A 91 -0.70 4.76 -13.22
C TRP A 91 -1.20 5.58 -14.40
N PRO A 92 -2.43 6.10 -14.37
CA PRO A 92 -2.89 7.01 -15.41
C PRO A 92 -2.30 8.40 -15.18
N SER A 93 -1.83 9.05 -16.24
CA SER A 93 -1.48 10.46 -16.14
C SER A 93 -2.74 11.30 -15.89
N SER A 94 -2.64 12.26 -14.98
CA SER A 94 -3.68 13.27 -14.75
C SER A 94 -3.06 14.60 -14.41
N GLN A 95 -3.70 15.67 -14.89
CA GLN A 95 -3.19 17.02 -14.75
C GLN A 95 -2.90 17.40 -13.28
N GLY A 96 -3.79 17.06 -12.37
CA GLY A 96 -3.62 17.42 -10.95
C GLY A 96 -2.39 16.77 -10.31
N TRP A 97 -2.09 15.50 -10.63
CA TRP A 97 -0.90 14.83 -10.15
C TRP A 97 0.38 15.38 -10.81
N GLU A 98 0.31 15.73 -12.09
CA GLU A 98 1.42 16.37 -12.80
C GLU A 98 1.73 17.77 -12.24
N GLU A 99 0.70 18.56 -11.91
CA GLU A 99 0.85 19.88 -11.27
C GLU A 99 1.46 19.77 -9.86
N LEU A 100 1.09 18.74 -9.10
CA LEU A 100 1.74 18.40 -7.82
C LEU A 100 3.17 17.89 -8.04
N GLY A 101 3.49 17.46 -9.27
CA GLY A 101 4.78 16.89 -9.67
C GLY A 101 4.93 15.42 -9.26
N LEU A 102 3.83 14.70 -9.01
CA LEU A 102 3.85 13.26 -8.71
C LEU A 102 3.57 12.45 -9.98
N SER A 103 4.49 11.57 -10.33
CA SER A 103 4.34 10.62 -11.45
C SER A 103 5.05 9.31 -11.10
N PRO A 104 4.38 8.41 -10.37
CA PRO A 104 4.96 7.10 -10.08
C PRO A 104 5.29 6.35 -11.36
N PRO A 105 6.44 5.67 -11.46
CA PRO A 105 6.83 4.97 -12.68
C PRO A 105 6.02 3.67 -12.83
N GLY A 106 5.20 3.59 -13.89
CA GLY A 106 4.60 2.36 -14.37
C GLY A 106 3.34 1.91 -13.63
N TYR A 107 3.45 0.87 -12.81
CA TYR A 107 2.32 0.20 -12.17
C TYR A 107 2.33 0.41 -10.66
N VAL A 108 1.13 0.59 -10.08
CA VAL A 108 0.93 0.79 -8.64
C VAL A 108 -0.02 -0.27 -8.07
N ARG A 109 0.15 -0.60 -6.79
CA ARG A 109 -0.65 -1.59 -6.05
C ARG A 109 -1.69 -0.96 -5.13
N PHE A 110 -1.73 0.35 -5.11
CA PHE A 110 -2.69 1.15 -4.36
C PHE A 110 -3.25 2.23 -5.26
N ARG A 111 -4.47 2.63 -5.01
CA ARG A 111 -5.02 3.89 -5.53
C ARG A 111 -4.75 5.00 -4.54
N TYR A 112 -4.52 6.19 -5.03
CA TYR A 112 -4.15 7.33 -4.22
C TYR A 112 -5.13 8.48 -4.40
N ALA A 113 -5.39 9.20 -3.33
CA ALA A 113 -6.10 10.47 -3.36
C ALA A 113 -5.36 11.47 -2.46
N THR A 114 -5.40 12.75 -2.82
CA THR A 114 -5.00 13.85 -1.92
C THR A 114 -5.99 14.98 -2.03
N ILE A 115 -6.57 15.29 -0.90
CA ILE A 115 -7.57 16.35 -0.73
C ILE A 115 -6.97 17.46 0.11
N ALA A 116 -7.43 18.68 -0.11
CA ALA A 116 -6.93 19.83 0.62
C ALA A 116 -8.03 20.86 0.85
N GLY A 117 -7.93 21.59 1.96
CA GLY A 117 -8.86 22.63 2.30
C GLY A 117 -8.16 23.93 2.75
N GLN A 118 -8.89 25.01 2.57
CA GLN A 118 -8.55 26.34 3.07
C GLN A 118 -9.16 26.57 4.46
N PRO A 119 -8.71 27.59 5.21
CA PRO A 119 -9.37 27.99 6.43
C PRO A 119 -10.89 28.18 6.23
N GLY A 120 -11.70 27.48 7.01
CA GLY A 120 -13.15 27.43 6.91
C GLY A 120 -13.69 26.20 6.16
N THR A 121 -12.85 25.42 5.48
CA THR A 121 -13.25 24.13 4.88
C THR A 121 -13.14 23.03 5.94
N ALA A 122 -14.20 22.24 6.11
CA ALA A 122 -14.19 21.12 7.06
C ALA A 122 -13.24 20.01 6.59
N PRO A 123 -12.29 19.57 7.41
CA PRO A 123 -11.45 18.42 7.08
C PRO A 123 -12.24 17.10 7.22
N PRO A 124 -11.68 15.97 6.72
CA PRO A 124 -12.28 14.66 6.93
C PRO A 124 -12.55 14.38 8.40
N ALA A 125 -13.71 13.79 8.69
CA ALA A 125 -14.15 13.49 10.06
C ALA A 125 -13.21 12.53 10.82
N SER A 126 -12.46 11.69 10.09
CA SER A 126 -11.42 10.79 10.63
C SER A 126 -10.15 11.51 11.07
N SER A 127 -9.95 12.76 10.64
CA SER A 127 -8.74 13.54 10.94
C SER A 127 -8.93 14.48 12.14
N ASN A 128 -7.83 14.77 12.85
CA ASN A 128 -7.79 15.80 13.88
C ASN A 128 -7.28 17.16 13.33
N LEU A 129 -7.45 17.40 12.03
CA LEU A 129 -6.98 18.60 11.36
C LEU A 129 -7.77 19.84 11.82
N ASP A 130 -7.08 20.98 11.97
CA ASP A 130 -7.69 22.24 12.35
C ASP A 130 -8.39 22.90 11.14
N PRO A 131 -9.73 23.05 11.13
CA PRO A 131 -10.47 23.65 10.03
C PRO A 131 -10.15 25.14 9.81
N ASN A 132 -9.49 25.81 10.78
CA ASN A 132 -9.10 27.21 10.67
C ASN A 132 -7.73 27.41 10.00
N LYS A 133 -7.08 26.33 9.57
CA LYS A 133 -5.79 26.35 8.88
C LYS A 133 -5.90 25.75 7.49
N PHE A 134 -4.90 26.01 6.65
CA PHE A 134 -4.71 25.22 5.46
C PHE A 134 -4.32 23.80 5.86
N TRP A 135 -5.01 22.83 5.31
CA TRP A 135 -4.78 21.43 5.60
C TRP A 135 -4.75 20.60 4.30
N PHE A 136 -4.09 19.47 4.34
CA PHE A 136 -4.26 18.39 3.38
C PHE A 136 -4.35 17.05 4.10
N ALA A 137 -4.98 16.11 3.44
CA ALA A 137 -4.96 14.69 3.76
C ALA A 137 -4.65 13.91 2.49
N ALA A 138 -3.87 12.85 2.60
CA ALA A 138 -3.63 11.93 1.49
C ALA A 138 -3.85 10.50 1.95
N GLN A 139 -4.41 9.70 1.04
CA GLN A 139 -4.81 8.32 1.31
C GLN A 139 -4.29 7.39 0.22
N ALA A 140 -3.85 6.21 0.64
CA ALA A 140 -3.58 5.07 -0.22
C ALA A 140 -4.54 3.95 0.16
N GLU A 141 -5.19 3.33 -0.83
CA GLU A 141 -6.14 2.24 -0.63
C GLU A 141 -5.87 1.12 -1.62
N GLY A 142 -5.88 -0.13 -1.13
CA GLY A 142 -5.67 -1.33 -1.93
C GLY A 142 -6.27 -2.55 -1.26
N ASP A 143 -6.67 -3.53 -2.08
CA ASP A 143 -7.12 -4.84 -1.66
C ASP A 143 -6.04 -5.86 -2.06
N LEU A 144 -5.10 -6.14 -1.14
CA LEU A 144 -3.88 -6.87 -1.46
C LEU A 144 -4.06 -8.38 -1.55
N ASP A 145 -5.09 -8.93 -0.93
CA ASP A 145 -5.41 -10.36 -0.85
C ASP A 145 -6.70 -10.74 -1.56
N GLU A 146 -7.40 -9.73 -2.12
CA GLU A 146 -8.63 -9.89 -2.92
C GLU A 146 -9.79 -10.52 -2.14
N ASP A 147 -9.88 -10.22 -0.84
CA ASP A 147 -10.97 -10.67 0.01
C ASP A 147 -12.16 -9.69 0.06
N GLY A 148 -11.98 -8.49 -0.52
CA GLY A 148 -12.97 -7.42 -0.59
C GLY A 148 -12.84 -6.39 0.53
N ASP A 149 -12.00 -6.64 1.53
CA ASP A 149 -11.63 -5.66 2.55
C ASP A 149 -10.41 -4.85 2.10
N THR A 150 -10.49 -3.54 2.24
CA THR A 150 -9.41 -2.67 1.75
C THR A 150 -8.46 -2.25 2.87
N PHE A 151 -7.18 -2.30 2.55
CA PHE A 151 -6.14 -1.74 3.38
C PHE A 151 -5.98 -0.25 3.07
N ILE A 152 -6.08 0.60 4.10
CA ILE A 152 -6.01 2.06 3.97
C ILE A 152 -4.84 2.60 4.80
N LEU A 153 -4.02 3.43 4.16
CA LEU A 153 -3.01 4.28 4.79
C LEU A 153 -3.36 5.75 4.57
N GLU A 154 -3.24 6.55 5.61
CA GLU A 154 -3.49 8.00 5.55
C GLU A 154 -2.34 8.80 6.14
N VAL A 155 -2.10 9.97 5.55
CA VAL A 155 -1.14 10.96 6.03
C VAL A 155 -1.78 12.35 6.00
N TYR A 156 -1.49 13.16 7.02
CA TYR A 156 -2.05 14.48 7.21
C TYR A 156 -0.97 15.56 7.30
N SER A 157 -1.35 16.81 7.00
CA SER A 157 -0.43 17.96 7.03
C SER A 157 0.22 18.21 8.38
N ASP A 158 -0.50 17.97 9.48
CA ASP A 158 -0.04 18.23 10.85
C ASP A 158 0.50 16.98 11.57
N SER A 159 0.32 15.79 11.00
CA SER A 159 0.77 14.54 11.60
C SER A 159 2.14 14.10 11.08
N ARG A 160 2.97 13.59 11.99
CA ARG A 160 4.23 12.92 11.65
C ARG A 160 4.07 11.42 11.45
N THR A 161 2.94 10.86 11.88
CA THR A 161 2.62 9.44 11.80
C THR A 161 1.57 9.20 10.73
N MET A 162 1.65 8.05 10.08
CA MET A 162 0.60 7.58 9.19
C MET A 162 -0.46 6.83 9.99
N PHE A 163 -1.72 7.06 9.67
CA PHE A 163 -2.81 6.21 10.11
C PHE A 163 -2.80 4.92 9.27
N ASN A 164 -3.13 3.79 9.89
CA ASN A 164 -3.17 2.48 9.25
C ASN A 164 -4.46 1.79 9.69
N SER A 165 -5.36 1.47 8.76
CA SER A 165 -6.63 0.81 9.04
C SER A 165 -6.49 -0.62 9.55
N ALA A 166 -5.38 -1.29 9.22
CA ALA A 166 -5.11 -2.66 9.66
C ALA A 166 -4.64 -2.77 11.13
N VAL A 167 -4.43 -1.64 11.82
CA VAL A 167 -4.12 -1.68 13.26
C VAL A 167 -5.35 -2.15 14.03
N GLY A 168 -5.38 -3.44 14.36
CA GLY A 168 -6.47 -4.09 15.12
C GLY A 168 -7.56 -4.75 14.27
N GLN A 169 -7.42 -4.76 12.96
CA GLN A 169 -8.27 -5.54 12.04
C GLN A 169 -7.33 -6.32 11.11
N GLY A 170 -7.53 -7.63 10.99
CA GLY A 170 -6.70 -8.53 10.17
C GLY A 170 -6.78 -8.28 8.66
N GLY A 171 -6.73 -7.04 8.23
CA GLY A 171 -6.91 -6.64 6.82
C GLY A 171 -5.73 -6.93 5.90
N TRP A 172 -4.77 -7.80 6.30
CA TRP A 172 -3.63 -8.19 5.46
C TRP A 172 -2.84 -9.37 6.06
N GLU A 173 -3.47 -10.19 6.86
CA GLU A 173 -2.89 -11.41 7.43
C GLU A 173 -3.08 -12.62 6.50
#